data_e4712773d880c7d17221fcbc6317c7f8
#
_entry.id   e4712773d880c7d17221fcbc6317c7f8
#
_cell.length_a   1.000
_cell.length_b   1.000
_cell.length_c   1.000
_cell.angle_alpha   90.00
_cell.angle_beta   90.00
_cell.angle_gamma   90.00
#
_symmetry.space_group_name_H-M   'P 1'
#
loop_
_entity.id
_entity.type
_entity.pdbx_description
1 polymer ?
#
loop_
_entity_poly.entity_id
_entity_poly.type
_entity_poly.pdbx_seq_one_letter_code
_entity_poly.pdbx_strand_id
1 'polypeptide(L)'
;YAWNKVYRRELFRGLTYPVGKKFEDVYILPQLLSRCKLVATTSVGLYHYYLNPRGITQTAAGKAMTDLLEAHLHVLPEVHDAIYHSHVLNIALDVYERTGIVHELPRFDYSLTLKQKVLNLIGLKKLCQLNKFLHRFYRRSR
;
A
#
# COMPACT_ATOMS: atom_id res chain seq x y z
N TYR A 1 5.55 8.78 -1.38
CA TYR A 1 7.01 8.69 -1.54
C TYR A 1 7.69 9.74 -0.66
N ALA A 2 8.83 9.40 -0.07
CA ALA A 2 9.60 10.32 0.77
C ALA A 2 10.15 11.52 -0.03
N TRP A 3 10.62 11.27 -1.24
CA TRP A 3 11.28 12.27 -2.11
C TRP A 3 10.37 13.40 -2.62
N ASN A 4 9.06 13.24 -2.61
CA ASN A 4 8.12 14.28 -3.07
C ASN A 4 7.56 15.13 -1.93
N LYS A 5 8.21 15.13 -0.78
CA LYS A 5 7.76 15.84 0.42
C LYS A 5 8.92 16.57 1.10
N VAL A 6 8.61 17.71 1.68
CA VAL A 6 9.52 18.46 2.54
C VAL A 6 8.88 18.55 3.93
N TYR A 7 9.66 18.26 4.94
CA TYR A 7 9.19 18.22 6.31
C TYR A 7 9.98 19.19 7.17
N ARG A 8 9.34 19.77 8.19
CA ARG A 8 10.05 20.40 9.27
C ARG A 8 10.80 19.35 10.08
N ARG A 9 12.08 19.61 10.38
CA ARG A 9 12.97 18.66 11.09
C ARG A 9 12.39 18.21 12.43
N GLU A 10 11.68 19.11 13.13
CA GLU A 10 11.11 18.87 14.47
C GLU A 10 10.08 17.73 14.45
N LEU A 11 9.41 17.49 13.31
CA LEU A 11 8.45 16.40 13.15
C LEU A 11 9.09 15.03 13.34
N PHE A 12 10.38 14.91 13.06
CA PHE A 12 11.14 13.67 13.21
C PHE A 12 11.67 13.41 14.62
N ARG A 13 11.42 14.30 15.59
CA ARG A 13 11.92 14.11 16.96
C ARG A 13 11.42 12.78 17.53
N GLY A 14 12.36 11.84 17.80
CA GLY A 14 12.05 10.50 18.29
C GLY A 14 11.41 9.56 17.25
N LEU A 15 11.39 9.95 15.95
CA LEU A 15 11.00 9.06 14.84
C LEU A 15 12.22 8.73 14.00
N THR A 16 12.33 7.47 13.62
CA THR A 16 13.35 6.97 12.69
C THR A 16 12.72 6.06 11.66
N TYR A 17 13.28 6.06 10.47
CA TYR A 17 12.92 5.07 9.46
C TYR A 17 13.27 3.66 9.93
N PRO A 18 12.41 2.65 9.75
CA PRO A 18 12.71 1.28 10.13
C PRO A 18 13.89 0.73 9.33
N VAL A 19 14.93 0.29 10.03
CA VAL A 19 16.14 -0.25 9.40
C VAL A 19 15.85 -1.58 8.72
N GLY A 20 16.37 -1.78 7.50
CA GLY A 20 16.25 -3.04 6.75
C GLY A 20 14.87 -3.32 6.13
N LYS A 21 13.92 -2.41 6.27
CA LYS A 21 12.60 -2.51 5.60
C LYS A 21 12.61 -1.74 4.28
N LYS A 22 11.95 -2.29 3.26
CA LYS A 22 11.58 -1.54 2.05
C LYS A 22 10.26 -0.81 2.31
N PHE A 23 10.05 0.29 1.56
CA PHE A 23 8.88 1.15 1.73
C PHE A 23 8.76 1.74 3.14
N GLU A 24 9.91 2.08 3.70
CA GLU A 24 10.08 2.64 5.04
C GLU A 24 9.33 3.96 5.25
N ASP A 25 9.10 4.69 4.17
CA ASP A 25 8.31 5.93 4.16
C ASP A 25 6.83 5.70 4.51
N VAL A 26 6.27 4.55 4.16
CA VAL A 26 4.90 4.18 4.52
C VAL A 26 4.74 4.03 6.02
N TYR A 27 5.73 3.43 6.71
CA TYR A 27 5.68 3.20 8.17
C TYR A 27 5.62 4.48 8.99
N ILE A 28 6.34 5.52 8.60
CA ILE A 28 6.46 6.73 9.42
C ILE A 28 5.53 7.87 8.99
N LEU A 29 4.96 7.80 7.78
CA LEU A 29 4.13 8.88 7.25
C LEU A 29 2.91 9.22 8.14
N PRO A 30 2.14 8.27 8.67
CA PRO A 30 1.02 8.58 9.57
C PRO A 30 1.47 9.31 10.83
N GLN A 31 2.57 8.88 11.43
CA GLN A 31 3.13 9.50 12.62
C GLN A 31 3.63 10.93 12.36
N LEU A 32 4.20 11.18 11.18
CA LEU A 32 4.58 12.53 10.76
C LEU A 32 3.33 13.40 10.54
N LEU A 33 2.31 12.87 9.85
CA LEU A 33 1.07 13.59 9.58
C LEU A 33 0.32 13.93 10.86
N SER A 34 0.27 13.04 11.85
CA SER A 34 -0.38 13.31 13.15
C SER A 34 0.28 14.44 13.93
N ARG A 35 1.55 14.74 13.66
CA ARG A 35 2.31 15.85 14.25
C ARG A 35 2.19 17.16 13.46
N CYS A 36 1.67 17.10 12.23
CA CYS A 36 1.54 18.27 11.39
C CYS A 36 0.32 19.10 11.79
N LYS A 37 0.51 20.41 11.96
CA LYS A 37 -0.58 21.39 12.10
C LYS A 37 -1.13 21.82 10.75
N LEU A 38 -0.31 21.76 9.71
CA LEU A 38 -0.63 22.19 8.36
C LEU A 38 0.12 21.32 7.35
N VAL A 39 -0.59 20.94 6.29
CA VAL A 39 -0.01 20.30 5.09
C VAL A 39 -0.30 21.24 3.92
N ALA A 40 0.73 21.68 3.24
CA ALA A 40 0.63 22.47 2.02
C ALA A 40 0.98 21.65 0.80
N THR A 41 0.32 21.90 -0.31
CA THR A 41 0.63 21.26 -1.60
C THR A 41 0.99 22.33 -2.63
N THR A 42 1.79 21.95 -3.62
CA THR A 42 2.12 22.81 -4.76
C THR A 42 1.98 22.05 -6.07
N SER A 43 1.50 22.73 -7.11
CA SER A 43 1.49 22.20 -8.48
C SER A 43 2.80 22.44 -9.22
N VAL A 44 3.72 23.23 -8.64
CA VAL A 44 5.04 23.50 -9.25
C VAL A 44 5.90 22.24 -9.12
N GLY A 45 6.46 21.78 -10.25
CA GLY A 45 7.41 20.67 -10.28
C GLY A 45 8.75 21.11 -9.69
N LEU A 46 9.04 20.65 -8.48
CA LEU A 46 10.27 20.97 -7.74
C LEU A 46 11.29 19.83 -7.72
N TYR A 47 10.91 18.65 -8.23
CA TYR A 47 11.74 17.45 -8.21
C TYR A 47 11.70 16.74 -9.55
N HIS A 48 12.87 16.44 -10.13
CA HIS A 48 13.00 15.63 -11.33
C HIS A 48 13.11 14.15 -10.96
N TYR A 49 12.08 13.37 -11.29
CA TYR A 49 12.08 11.93 -11.09
C TYR A 49 12.46 11.20 -12.38
N TYR A 50 13.61 10.54 -12.38
CA TYR A 50 14.02 9.67 -13.48
C TYR A 50 13.48 8.26 -13.27
N LEU A 51 12.72 7.77 -14.24
CA LEU A 51 12.22 6.40 -14.22
C LEU A 51 13.40 5.43 -14.38
N ASN A 52 13.70 4.69 -13.32
CA ASN A 52 14.73 3.65 -13.37
C ASN A 52 14.07 2.27 -13.57
N PRO A 53 14.21 1.63 -14.75
CA PRO A 53 13.61 0.32 -15.01
C PRO A 53 14.11 -0.78 -14.05
N ARG A 54 15.27 -0.60 -13.42
CA ARG A 54 15.85 -1.50 -12.42
C ARG A 54 15.58 -1.04 -10.97
N GLY A 55 14.78 0.01 -10.80
CA GLY A 55 14.40 0.52 -9.48
C GLY A 55 13.55 -0.48 -8.69
N ILE A 56 13.56 -0.36 -7.37
CA ILE A 56 12.82 -1.24 -6.45
C ILE A 56 11.33 -1.33 -6.83
N THR A 57 10.72 -0.20 -7.17
CA THR A 57 9.30 -0.13 -7.54
C THR A 57 8.99 -0.81 -8.87
N GLN A 58 9.94 -0.86 -9.80
CA GLN A 58 9.78 -1.49 -11.12
C GLN A 58 10.08 -2.99 -11.09
N THR A 59 11.04 -3.38 -10.25
CA THR A 59 11.47 -4.79 -10.11
C THR A 59 10.86 -5.49 -8.90
N ALA A 60 9.91 -4.83 -8.20
CA ALA A 60 9.25 -5.36 -7.02
C ALA A 60 8.50 -6.67 -7.35
N ALA A 61 9.19 -7.79 -7.15
CA ALA A 61 8.63 -9.14 -7.26
C ALA A 61 8.76 -9.85 -5.91
N GLY A 62 7.80 -10.69 -5.59
CA GLY A 62 7.88 -11.55 -4.40
C GLY A 62 8.05 -10.75 -3.09
N LYS A 63 9.23 -10.82 -2.49
CA LYS A 63 9.50 -10.23 -1.17
C LYS A 63 9.23 -8.72 -1.10
N ALA A 64 9.56 -7.95 -2.13
CA ALA A 64 9.34 -6.51 -2.08
C ALA A 64 7.85 -6.13 -2.06
N MET A 65 7.00 -6.92 -2.72
CA MET A 65 5.54 -6.72 -2.66
C MET A 65 4.98 -7.12 -1.29
N THR A 66 5.55 -8.16 -0.66
CA THR A 66 5.20 -8.52 0.71
C THR A 66 5.62 -7.44 1.70
N ASP A 67 6.84 -6.89 1.56
CA ASP A 67 7.33 -5.77 2.39
C ASP A 67 6.41 -4.53 2.25
N LEU A 68 5.91 -4.24 1.02
CA LEU A 68 4.94 -3.17 0.80
C LEU A 68 3.62 -3.44 1.52
N LEU A 69 3.10 -4.66 1.41
CA LEU A 69 1.87 -5.03 2.11
C LEU A 69 2.04 -4.94 3.62
N GLU A 70 3.14 -5.45 4.18
CA GLU A 70 3.45 -5.35 5.61
C GLU A 70 3.48 -3.90 6.09
N ALA A 71 4.10 -2.98 5.31
CA ALA A 71 4.12 -1.57 5.63
C ALA A 71 2.70 -0.98 5.72
N HIS A 72 1.84 -1.30 4.75
CA HIS A 72 0.46 -0.84 4.76
C HIS A 72 -0.39 -1.50 5.86
N LEU A 73 -0.16 -2.79 6.15
CA LEU A 73 -0.84 -3.47 7.26
C LEU A 73 -0.47 -2.88 8.63
N HIS A 74 0.78 -2.43 8.78
CA HIS A 74 1.22 -1.74 10.00
C HIS A 74 0.43 -0.43 10.23
N VAL A 75 0.14 0.29 9.17
CA VAL A 75 -0.57 1.59 9.20
C VAL A 75 -2.09 1.43 9.25
N LEU A 76 -2.61 0.37 8.66
CA LEU A 76 -4.05 0.18 8.42
C LEU A 76 -4.93 0.31 9.68
N PRO A 77 -4.52 -0.17 10.89
CA PRO A 77 -5.31 0.00 12.11
C PRO A 77 -5.50 1.45 12.56
N GLU A 78 -4.60 2.35 12.15
CA GLU A 78 -4.65 3.78 12.50
C GLU A 78 -5.47 4.60 11.49
N VAL A 79 -5.77 4.05 10.32
CA VAL A 79 -6.43 4.75 9.22
C VAL A 79 -7.80 4.14 8.92
N HIS A 80 -8.84 4.71 9.52
CA HIS A 80 -10.22 4.28 9.32
C HIS A 80 -10.84 4.93 8.06
N ASP A 81 -10.33 4.55 6.88
CA ASP A 81 -10.77 5.09 5.59
C ASP A 81 -11.06 3.97 4.58
N ALA A 82 -12.23 4.02 3.96
CA ALA A 82 -12.68 2.98 3.02
C ALA A 82 -11.85 2.94 1.72
N ILE A 83 -11.35 4.08 1.26
CA ILE A 83 -10.52 4.18 0.04
C ILE A 83 -9.16 3.60 0.34
N TYR A 84 -8.56 3.95 1.49
CA TYR A 84 -7.29 3.39 1.93
C TYR A 84 -7.37 1.88 2.12
N HIS A 85 -8.44 1.40 2.79
CA HIS A 85 -8.68 -0.04 2.93
C HIS A 85 -8.77 -0.74 1.57
N SER A 86 -9.48 -0.15 0.59
CA SER A 86 -9.55 -0.69 -0.77
C SER A 86 -8.19 -0.72 -1.46
N HIS A 87 -7.33 0.28 -1.22
CA HIS A 87 -5.96 0.30 -1.72
C HIS A 87 -5.14 -0.86 -1.14
N VAL A 88 -5.18 -1.05 0.19
CA VAL A 88 -4.47 -2.16 0.86
C VAL A 88 -4.99 -3.52 0.41
N LEU A 89 -6.32 -3.66 0.23
CA LEU A 89 -6.92 -4.87 -0.33
C LEU A 89 -6.37 -5.19 -1.72
N ASN A 90 -6.24 -4.20 -2.61
CA ASN A 90 -5.65 -4.42 -3.93
C ASN A 90 -4.19 -4.89 -3.84
N ILE A 91 -3.38 -4.30 -2.95
CA ILE A 91 -2.00 -4.77 -2.71
C ILE A 91 -2.00 -6.23 -2.24
N ALA A 92 -2.88 -6.61 -1.32
CA ALA A 92 -2.98 -7.99 -0.83
C ALA A 92 -3.36 -8.99 -1.94
N LEU A 93 -4.26 -8.59 -2.85
CA LEU A 93 -4.62 -9.40 -4.00
C LEU A 93 -3.44 -9.58 -4.97
N ASP A 94 -2.68 -8.51 -5.22
CA ASP A 94 -1.48 -8.55 -6.07
C ASP A 94 -0.36 -9.42 -5.46
N VAL A 95 -0.16 -9.33 -4.13
CA VAL A 95 0.77 -10.21 -3.41
C VAL A 95 0.36 -11.66 -3.58
N TYR A 96 -0.92 -11.98 -3.35
CA TYR A 96 -1.41 -13.34 -3.55
C TYR A 96 -1.22 -13.84 -4.99
N GLU A 97 -1.48 -13.01 -5.98
CA GLU A 97 -1.30 -13.39 -7.39
C GLU A 97 0.14 -13.82 -7.68
N ARG A 98 1.12 -13.12 -7.08
CA ARG A 98 2.56 -13.34 -7.30
C ARG A 98 3.15 -14.44 -6.44
N THR A 99 2.73 -14.54 -5.17
CA THR A 99 3.35 -15.42 -4.17
C THR A 99 2.52 -16.66 -3.85
N GLY A 100 1.20 -16.60 -4.06
CA GLY A 100 0.25 -17.61 -3.61
C GLY A 100 -0.07 -17.57 -2.11
N ILE A 101 0.50 -16.60 -1.37
CA ILE A 101 0.34 -16.48 0.08
C ILE A 101 -0.81 -15.51 0.38
N VAL A 102 -1.75 -15.93 1.22
CA VAL A 102 -2.81 -15.07 1.75
C VAL A 102 -2.32 -14.42 3.03
N HIS A 103 -2.30 -13.10 3.07
CA HIS A 103 -2.01 -12.33 4.28
C HIS A 103 -3.33 -11.91 4.94
N GLU A 104 -3.42 -12.05 6.25
CA GLU A 104 -4.59 -11.61 6.98
C GLU A 104 -4.75 -10.09 6.90
N LEU A 105 -5.97 -9.66 6.60
CA LEU A 105 -6.36 -8.25 6.65
C LEU A 105 -7.25 -8.04 7.89
N PRO A 106 -7.07 -6.95 8.62
CA PRO A 106 -8.04 -6.54 9.63
C PRO A 106 -9.43 -6.44 8.99
N ARG A 107 -10.45 -6.86 9.73
CA ARG A 107 -11.83 -6.73 9.27
C ARG A 107 -12.28 -5.29 9.46
N PHE A 108 -12.72 -4.68 8.37
CA PHE A 108 -13.41 -3.40 8.38
C PHE A 108 -14.74 -3.56 7.66
N ASP A 109 -15.76 -2.91 8.18
CA ASP A 109 -17.12 -2.97 7.62
C ASP A 109 -17.30 -1.95 6.48
N TYR A 110 -16.40 -2.04 5.48
CA TYR A 110 -16.46 -1.20 4.29
C TYR A 110 -17.07 -1.95 3.12
N SER A 111 -17.95 -1.27 2.40
CA SER A 111 -18.62 -1.78 1.20
C SER A 111 -18.60 -0.79 0.03
N LEU A 112 -17.64 0.12 0.01
CA LEU A 112 -17.53 1.17 -1.01
C LEU A 112 -17.28 0.59 -2.40
N THR A 113 -16.37 -0.37 -2.52
CA THR A 113 -16.00 -0.98 -3.80
C THR A 113 -16.61 -2.37 -3.97
N LEU A 114 -16.77 -2.82 -5.23
CA LEU A 114 -17.22 -4.18 -5.51
C LEU A 114 -16.32 -5.23 -4.84
N LYS A 115 -15.00 -5.02 -4.85
CA LYS A 115 -14.06 -5.94 -4.19
C LYS A 115 -14.30 -6.02 -2.68
N GLN A 116 -14.59 -4.89 -2.01
CA GLN A 116 -14.93 -4.88 -0.59
C GLN A 116 -16.25 -5.60 -0.31
N LYS A 117 -17.27 -5.41 -1.15
CA LYS A 117 -18.55 -6.14 -1.04
C LYS A 117 -18.34 -7.65 -1.18
N VAL A 118 -17.55 -8.08 -2.17
CA VAL A 118 -17.22 -9.49 -2.38
C VAL A 118 -16.37 -10.03 -1.23
N LEU A 119 -15.39 -9.25 -0.74
CA LEU A 119 -14.59 -9.62 0.44
C LEU A 119 -15.49 -9.95 1.64
N ASN A 120 -16.47 -9.07 1.94
CA ASN A 120 -17.38 -9.24 3.06
C ASN A 120 -18.30 -10.47 2.90
N LEU A 121 -18.63 -10.82 1.65
CA LEU A 121 -19.52 -11.95 1.35
C LEU A 121 -18.80 -13.31 1.40
N ILE A 122 -17.64 -13.44 0.76
CA ILE A 122 -16.97 -14.73 0.56
C ILE A 122 -15.63 -14.88 1.31
N GLY A 123 -15.15 -13.81 1.92
CA GLY A 123 -13.87 -13.77 2.64
C GLY A 123 -12.64 -13.62 1.74
N LEU A 124 -11.52 -13.28 2.36
CA LEU A 124 -10.30 -12.89 1.65
C LEU A 124 -9.71 -14.01 0.79
N LYS A 125 -9.62 -15.22 1.33
CA LYS A 125 -9.03 -16.37 0.60
C LYS A 125 -9.75 -16.66 -0.72
N LYS A 126 -11.08 -16.69 -0.67
CA LYS A 126 -11.90 -16.92 -1.89
C LYS A 126 -11.82 -15.75 -2.86
N LEU A 127 -11.80 -14.51 -2.34
CA LEU A 127 -11.61 -13.32 -3.17
C LEU A 127 -10.25 -13.34 -3.89
N CYS A 128 -9.16 -13.71 -3.21
CA CYS A 128 -7.85 -13.88 -3.81
C CYS A 128 -7.84 -14.90 -4.96
N GLN A 129 -8.48 -16.04 -4.75
CA GLN A 129 -8.61 -17.10 -5.76
C GLN A 129 -9.41 -16.62 -6.98
N LEU A 130 -10.54 -15.96 -6.74
CA LEU A 130 -11.38 -15.39 -7.77
C LEU A 130 -10.64 -14.33 -8.58
N ASN A 131 -9.97 -13.39 -7.91
CA ASN A 131 -9.19 -12.34 -8.57
C ASN A 131 -8.09 -12.93 -9.47
N LYS A 132 -7.35 -13.91 -8.97
CA LYS A 132 -6.30 -14.61 -9.73
C LYS A 132 -6.86 -15.35 -10.94
N PHE A 133 -8.03 -15.97 -10.82
CA PHE A 133 -8.72 -16.64 -11.92
C PHE A 133 -9.15 -15.64 -13.01
N LEU A 134 -9.78 -14.54 -12.62
CA LEU A 134 -10.21 -13.49 -13.55
C LEU A 134 -9.03 -12.87 -14.30
N HIS A 135 -7.93 -12.55 -13.61
CA HIS A 135 -6.73 -12.01 -14.26
C HIS A 135 -6.13 -12.98 -15.28
N ARG A 136 -6.12 -14.29 -14.99
CA ARG A 136 -5.67 -15.29 -15.97
C ARG A 136 -6.56 -15.36 -17.22
N PHE A 137 -7.86 -15.20 -17.03
CA PHE A 137 -8.82 -15.20 -18.13
C PHE A 137 -8.63 -13.97 -19.02
N TYR A 138 -8.54 -12.79 -18.44
CA TYR A 138 -8.31 -11.54 -19.18
C TYR A 138 -6.96 -11.50 -19.93
N ARG A 139 -5.91 -12.09 -19.35
CA ARG A 139 -4.59 -12.18 -20.03
C ARG A 139 -4.56 -13.15 -21.21
N ARG A 140 -5.46 -14.12 -21.27
CA ARG A 140 -5.58 -15.06 -22.39
C ARG A 140 -6.43 -14.51 -23.54
N SER A 141 -7.20 -13.48 -23.30
CA SER A 141 -8.11 -12.87 -24.27
C SER A 141 -7.50 -11.68 -25.01
N ARG A 142 -6.22 -11.38 -24.74
CA ARG A 142 -5.40 -10.39 -25.46
C ARG A 142 -4.21 -11.09 -26.13
#